data_8370e5479a3a5b947e0c44f4c0a57aca
#
_entry.id   8370e5479a3a5b947e0c44f4c0a57aca
#
_cell.length_a   1.000
_cell.length_b   1.000
_cell.length_c   1.000
_cell.angle_alpha   90.00
_cell.angle_beta   90.00
_cell.angle_gamma   90.00
#
_symmetry.space_group_name_H-M   'P 1'
#
loop_
_entity.id
_entity.type
_entity.pdbx_description
1 polymer ?
#
loop_
_entity_poly.entity_id
_entity_poly.type
_entity_poly.pdbx_seq_one_letter_code
_entity_poly.pdbx_strand_id
1 'polypeptide(L)'
;MSDAVLPVVILDASALYPAALRNLLMRLAGAHLFRPKWTARIQEEWTQALLRTRPELAQQIARTRTLMEAHVLDAEVTGYEQFIDALDLPDPNDRHVLAAAIHCDADIIVTVNLKDFPEAALRQFDISPKHPDNLVLGLLKAYPGRVLATMREHRLSLKNPPKTIEDYLATLRLHGLVETVEVLEGITDRL
;
A
#
# COMPACT_ATOMS: atom_id res chain seq x y z
N MET A 1 -15.66 19.05 14.90
CA MET A 1 -15.31 18.18 13.75
C MET A 1 -14.87 16.86 14.38
N SER A 2 -15.61 15.78 14.16
CA SER A 2 -15.24 14.47 14.69
C SER A 2 -13.91 14.07 14.02
N ASP A 3 -12.86 13.87 14.81
CA ASP A 3 -11.63 13.26 14.33
C ASP A 3 -11.98 11.82 13.90
N ALA A 4 -12.25 11.66 12.62
CA ALA A 4 -12.48 10.33 12.06
C ALA A 4 -11.21 9.51 12.30
N VAL A 5 -11.33 8.41 13.03
CA VAL A 5 -10.20 7.50 13.26
C VAL A 5 -9.74 6.99 11.90
N LEU A 6 -8.46 7.23 11.59
CA LEU A 6 -7.89 6.80 10.32
C LEU A 6 -7.76 5.26 10.31
N PRO A 7 -8.16 4.59 9.22
CA PRO A 7 -8.04 3.15 9.14
C PRO A 7 -6.58 2.71 9.26
N VAL A 8 -6.35 1.64 9.99
CA VAL A 8 -5.05 0.95 10.09
C VAL A 8 -4.95 -0.04 8.95
N VAL A 9 -3.90 0.06 8.16
CA VAL A 9 -3.74 -0.67 6.90
C VAL A 9 -2.42 -1.42 6.86
N ILE A 10 -2.46 -2.75 6.89
CA ILE A 10 -1.28 -3.57 6.57
C ILE A 10 -1.04 -3.51 5.06
N LEU A 11 0.17 -3.14 4.67
CA LEU A 11 0.63 -3.17 3.28
C LEU A 11 1.44 -4.44 3.04
N ASP A 12 0.86 -5.37 2.29
CA ASP A 12 1.53 -6.61 1.88
C ASP A 12 2.70 -6.33 0.91
N ALA A 13 3.66 -7.24 0.85
CA ALA A 13 4.83 -7.16 -0.01
C ALA A 13 4.47 -6.98 -1.49
N SER A 14 3.39 -7.61 -1.97
CA SER A 14 2.90 -7.48 -3.34
C SER A 14 2.45 -6.06 -3.69
N ALA A 15 1.88 -5.32 -2.72
CA ALA A 15 1.49 -3.92 -2.88
C ALA A 15 2.69 -2.97 -2.81
N LEU A 16 3.75 -3.34 -2.08
CA LEU A 16 4.97 -2.54 -1.93
C LEU A 16 6.00 -2.78 -3.05
N TYR A 17 5.91 -3.90 -3.78
CA TYR A 17 6.85 -4.27 -4.83
C TYR A 17 6.92 -3.23 -5.97
N PRO A 18 5.78 -2.75 -6.57
CA PRO A 18 5.83 -1.77 -7.64
C PRO A 18 6.19 -0.38 -7.10
N ALA A 19 7.30 0.19 -7.58
CA ALA A 19 7.80 1.49 -7.07
C ALA A 19 6.78 2.63 -7.19
N ALA A 20 6.05 2.71 -8.30
CA ALA A 20 5.05 3.76 -8.51
C ALA A 20 3.88 3.65 -7.51
N LEU A 21 3.40 2.42 -7.27
CA LEU A 21 2.34 2.16 -6.31
C LEU A 21 2.80 2.43 -4.89
N ARG A 22 3.96 1.88 -4.49
CA ARG A 22 4.56 2.13 -3.18
C ARG A 22 4.70 3.62 -2.88
N ASN A 23 5.24 4.39 -3.83
CA ASN A 23 5.42 5.84 -3.67
C ASN A 23 4.09 6.57 -3.48
N LEU A 24 3.06 6.20 -4.26
CA LEU A 24 1.73 6.77 -4.10
C LEU A 24 1.13 6.44 -2.72
N LEU A 25 1.18 5.16 -2.31
CA LEU A 25 0.66 4.73 -1.00
C LEU A 25 1.34 5.47 0.16
N MET A 26 2.68 5.62 0.10
CA MET A 26 3.41 6.37 1.12
C MET A 26 3.01 7.85 1.18
N ARG A 27 2.75 8.49 0.05
CA ARG A 27 2.27 9.88 0.00
C ARG A 27 0.85 10.03 0.54
N LEU A 28 -0.05 9.10 0.20
CA LEU A 28 -1.41 9.08 0.74
C LEU A 28 -1.40 8.88 2.26
N ALA A 29 -0.52 8.01 2.77
CA ALA A 29 -0.30 7.85 4.21
C ALA A 29 0.25 9.13 4.86
N GLY A 30 1.26 9.77 4.24
CA GLY A 30 1.83 11.05 4.68
C GLY A 30 0.81 12.21 4.65
N ALA A 31 -0.19 12.13 3.78
CA ALA A 31 -1.34 13.02 3.77
C ALA A 31 -2.42 12.68 4.83
N HIS A 32 -2.11 11.78 5.77
CA HIS A 32 -3.01 11.33 6.84
C HIS A 32 -4.37 10.84 6.33
N LEU A 33 -4.35 9.97 5.30
CA LEU A 33 -5.56 9.34 4.75
C LEU A 33 -5.78 7.94 5.33
N PHE A 34 -4.72 7.30 5.81
CA PHE A 34 -4.72 6.03 6.55
C PHE A 34 -3.41 5.89 7.34
N ARG A 35 -3.36 4.93 8.25
CA ARG A 35 -2.18 4.56 9.04
C ARG A 35 -1.55 3.31 8.45
N PRO A 36 -0.42 3.40 7.70
CA PRO A 36 0.21 2.24 7.13
C PRO A 36 0.94 1.42 8.18
N LYS A 37 0.90 0.10 8.04
CA LYS A 37 1.61 -0.87 8.86
C LYS A 37 2.29 -1.90 7.96
N TRP A 38 3.42 -2.43 8.42
CA TRP A 38 4.16 -3.54 7.83
C TRP A 38 5.01 -4.23 8.88
N THR A 39 5.61 -5.36 8.52
CA THR A 39 6.59 -6.04 9.36
C THR A 39 7.97 -5.99 8.71
N ALA A 40 9.03 -6.29 9.49
CA ALA A 40 10.37 -6.47 8.93
C ALA A 40 10.38 -7.56 7.83
N ARG A 41 9.58 -8.63 8.01
CA ARG A 41 9.44 -9.71 7.02
C ARG A 41 8.80 -9.23 5.72
N ILE A 42 7.72 -8.45 5.78
CA ILE A 42 7.11 -7.83 4.58
C ILE A 42 8.12 -6.94 3.85
N GLN A 43 8.89 -6.14 4.59
CA GLN A 43 9.95 -5.31 4.01
C GLN A 43 11.03 -6.16 3.32
N GLU A 44 11.42 -7.27 3.93
CA GLU A 44 12.38 -8.22 3.36
C GLU A 44 11.85 -8.85 2.07
N GLU A 45 10.61 -9.31 2.04
CA GLU A 45 9.99 -10.00 0.92
C GLU A 45 9.99 -9.16 -0.36
N TRP A 46 9.48 -7.90 -0.31
CA TRP A 46 9.47 -7.06 -1.52
C TRP A 46 10.88 -6.62 -1.93
N THR A 47 11.79 -6.38 -0.97
CA THR A 47 13.18 -5.98 -1.29
C THR A 47 13.94 -7.13 -1.94
N GLN A 48 13.85 -8.34 -1.41
CA GLN A 48 14.47 -9.54 -1.99
C GLN A 48 13.87 -9.88 -3.36
N ALA A 49 12.56 -9.73 -3.54
CA ALA A 49 11.92 -9.92 -4.82
C ALA A 49 12.48 -8.95 -5.89
N LEU A 50 12.68 -7.68 -5.55
CA LEU A 50 13.32 -6.71 -6.43
C LEU A 50 14.79 -7.04 -6.70
N LEU A 51 15.56 -7.39 -5.68
CA LEU A 51 16.99 -7.70 -5.82
C LEU A 51 17.25 -8.92 -6.70
N ARG A 52 16.35 -9.90 -6.70
CA ARG A 52 16.46 -11.07 -7.62
C ARG A 52 16.37 -10.69 -9.08
N THR A 53 15.60 -9.67 -9.43
CA THR A 53 15.39 -9.22 -10.82
C THR A 53 16.23 -8.01 -11.19
N ARG A 54 16.58 -7.18 -10.21
CA ARG A 54 17.27 -5.90 -10.39
C ARG A 54 18.36 -5.71 -9.32
N PRO A 55 19.41 -6.55 -9.29
CA PRO A 55 20.46 -6.50 -8.26
C PRO A 55 21.25 -5.18 -8.25
N GLU A 56 21.29 -4.47 -9.38
CA GLU A 56 21.92 -3.15 -9.50
C GLU A 56 21.21 -2.05 -8.66
N LEU A 57 19.98 -2.29 -8.24
CA LEU A 57 19.21 -1.32 -7.43
C LEU A 57 19.43 -1.48 -5.92
N ALA A 58 20.35 -2.33 -5.46
CA ALA A 58 20.53 -2.66 -4.04
C ALA A 58 20.66 -1.42 -3.15
N GLN A 59 21.50 -0.47 -3.53
CA GLN A 59 21.69 0.76 -2.76
C GLN A 59 20.43 1.63 -2.74
N GLN A 60 19.72 1.72 -3.87
CA GLN A 60 18.49 2.49 -3.97
C GLN A 60 17.36 1.87 -3.15
N ILE A 61 17.24 0.54 -3.15
CA ILE A 61 16.27 -0.21 -2.36
C ILE A 61 16.51 -0.02 -0.88
N ALA A 62 17.76 -0.16 -0.41
CA ALA A 62 18.13 0.08 0.99
C ALA A 62 17.76 1.51 1.42
N ARG A 63 18.11 2.52 0.61
CA ARG A 63 17.73 3.90 0.86
C ARG A 63 16.22 4.11 0.91
N THR A 64 15.47 3.46 0.00
CA THR A 64 14.00 3.57 -0.03
C THR A 64 13.41 3.02 1.26
N ARG A 65 13.86 1.86 1.74
CA ARG A 65 13.43 1.27 3.00
C ARG A 65 13.66 2.22 4.17
N THR A 66 14.88 2.74 4.31
CA THR A 66 15.22 3.73 5.38
C THR A 66 14.30 4.97 5.31
N LEU A 67 14.00 5.47 4.10
CA LEU A 67 13.10 6.61 3.94
C LEU A 67 11.66 6.28 4.33
N MET A 68 11.15 5.08 4.03
CA MET A 68 9.82 4.64 4.46
C MET A 68 9.73 4.56 5.99
N GLU A 69 10.72 3.95 6.63
CA GLU A 69 10.82 3.84 8.09
C GLU A 69 10.89 5.21 8.77
N ALA A 70 11.66 6.14 8.20
CA ALA A 70 11.77 7.51 8.71
C ALA A 70 10.50 8.35 8.48
N HIS A 71 9.74 8.05 7.43
CA HIS A 71 8.52 8.80 7.08
C HIS A 71 7.32 8.41 7.95
N VAL A 72 7.26 7.16 8.40
CA VAL A 72 6.18 6.63 9.25
C VAL A 72 6.78 5.89 10.45
N LEU A 73 7.03 6.63 11.52
CA LEU A 73 7.75 6.13 12.71
C LEU A 73 7.06 4.96 13.44
N ASP A 74 5.74 4.82 13.29
CA ASP A 74 4.92 3.82 13.97
C ASP A 74 4.40 2.73 13.00
N ALA A 75 5.07 2.50 11.88
CA ALA A 75 4.57 1.57 10.88
C ALA A 75 5.00 0.11 11.13
N GLU A 76 6.13 -0.14 11.77
CA GLU A 76 6.63 -1.48 11.99
C GLU A 76 5.86 -2.20 13.09
N VAL A 77 5.32 -3.38 12.75
CA VAL A 77 4.64 -4.30 13.69
C VAL A 77 5.60 -5.40 14.10
N THR A 78 5.76 -5.59 15.40
CA THR A 78 6.60 -6.64 16.03
C THR A 78 5.78 -7.45 17.03
N GLY A 79 6.20 -8.67 17.37
CA GLY A 79 5.54 -9.50 18.38
C GLY A 79 4.28 -10.23 17.91
N TYR A 80 4.05 -10.29 16.60
CA TYR A 80 2.90 -10.97 15.98
C TYR A 80 3.13 -12.46 15.73
N GLU A 81 4.37 -12.94 15.85
CA GLU A 81 4.81 -14.29 15.43
C GLU A 81 4.05 -15.39 16.15
N GLN A 82 3.68 -15.17 17.39
CA GLN A 82 2.91 -16.11 18.22
C GLN A 82 1.53 -16.46 17.66
N PHE A 83 0.99 -15.65 16.75
CA PHE A 83 -0.33 -15.87 16.13
C PHE A 83 -0.24 -16.72 14.86
N ILE A 84 0.92 -16.84 14.22
CA ILE A 84 1.10 -17.41 12.86
C ILE A 84 0.58 -18.85 12.78
N ASP A 85 0.97 -19.70 13.73
CA ASP A 85 0.69 -21.14 13.69
C ASP A 85 -0.81 -21.45 13.88
N ALA A 86 -1.57 -20.56 14.51
CA ALA A 86 -3.00 -20.71 14.74
C ALA A 86 -3.88 -20.29 13.56
N LEU A 87 -3.29 -19.66 12.54
CA LEU A 87 -4.02 -19.13 11.40
C LEU A 87 -4.05 -20.11 10.24
N ASP A 88 -5.13 -20.05 9.46
CA ASP A 88 -5.29 -20.83 8.24
C ASP A 88 -5.57 -19.90 7.05
N LEU A 89 -4.71 -19.98 6.02
CA LEU A 89 -4.81 -19.27 4.75
C LEU A 89 -4.46 -20.23 3.60
N PRO A 90 -4.96 -19.97 2.38
CA PRO A 90 -4.63 -20.76 1.18
C PRO A 90 -3.12 -20.89 0.95
N ASP A 91 -2.36 -19.80 1.13
CA ASP A 91 -0.89 -19.85 1.19
C ASP A 91 -0.43 -19.72 2.65
N PRO A 92 0.18 -20.78 3.23
CA PRO A 92 0.73 -20.72 4.59
C PRO A 92 1.82 -19.64 4.77
N ASN A 93 2.50 -19.24 3.67
CA ASN A 93 3.53 -18.21 3.75
C ASN A 93 2.95 -16.82 4.05
N ASP A 94 1.67 -16.59 3.75
CA ASP A 94 1.00 -15.30 3.96
C ASP A 94 0.40 -15.15 5.38
N ARG A 95 0.43 -16.22 6.20
CA ARG A 95 -0.09 -16.19 7.57
C ARG A 95 0.54 -15.10 8.43
N HIS A 96 1.81 -14.75 8.19
CA HIS A 96 2.49 -13.69 8.95
C HIS A 96 1.88 -12.30 8.69
N VAL A 97 1.33 -12.05 7.49
CA VAL A 97 0.64 -10.80 7.15
C VAL A 97 -0.65 -10.68 7.95
N LEU A 98 -1.45 -11.77 7.99
CA LEU A 98 -2.68 -11.82 8.78
C LEU A 98 -2.39 -11.75 10.28
N ALA A 99 -1.35 -12.45 10.77
CA ALA A 99 -0.92 -12.39 12.16
C ALA A 99 -0.56 -10.96 12.60
N ALA A 100 0.18 -10.25 11.75
CA ALA A 100 0.52 -8.85 11.99
C ALA A 100 -0.71 -7.94 11.99
N ALA A 101 -1.67 -8.18 11.06
CA ALA A 101 -2.90 -7.42 10.98
C ALA A 101 -3.76 -7.58 12.26
N ILE A 102 -3.89 -8.82 12.75
CA ILE A 102 -4.58 -9.11 14.02
C ILE A 102 -3.88 -8.42 15.19
N HIS A 103 -2.55 -8.53 15.25
CA HIS A 103 -1.77 -8.01 16.38
C HIS A 103 -1.81 -6.48 16.50
N CYS A 104 -1.94 -5.76 15.40
CA CYS A 104 -1.99 -4.29 15.40
C CYS A 104 -3.40 -3.72 15.21
N ASP A 105 -4.45 -4.54 15.36
CA ASP A 105 -5.86 -4.15 15.16
C ASP A 105 -6.06 -3.45 13.82
N ALA A 106 -5.55 -4.05 12.73
CA ALA A 106 -5.69 -3.50 11.39
C ALA A 106 -7.12 -3.68 10.85
N ASP A 107 -7.65 -2.65 10.21
CA ASP A 107 -8.95 -2.69 9.53
C ASP A 107 -8.85 -3.34 8.14
N ILE A 108 -7.67 -3.22 7.49
CA ILE A 108 -7.49 -3.57 6.09
C ILE A 108 -6.13 -4.25 5.88
N ILE A 109 -6.12 -5.31 5.08
CA ILE A 109 -4.91 -5.84 4.43
C ILE A 109 -4.96 -5.42 2.96
N VAL A 110 -3.95 -4.67 2.49
CA VAL A 110 -3.82 -4.28 1.08
C VAL A 110 -2.84 -5.21 0.38
N THR A 111 -3.36 -5.97 -0.57
CA THR A 111 -2.61 -6.96 -1.34
C THR A 111 -3.08 -7.01 -2.80
N VAL A 112 -2.19 -7.37 -3.71
CA VAL A 112 -2.53 -7.69 -5.11
C VAL A 112 -3.07 -9.12 -5.22
N ASN A 113 -2.74 -9.99 -4.27
CA ASN A 113 -3.10 -11.42 -4.24
C ASN A 113 -4.34 -11.70 -3.38
N LEU A 114 -5.48 -11.11 -3.71
CA LEU A 114 -6.72 -11.28 -2.93
C LEU A 114 -7.14 -12.73 -2.73
N LYS A 115 -6.79 -13.66 -3.65
CA LYS A 115 -7.09 -15.08 -3.52
C LYS A 115 -6.44 -15.75 -2.30
N ASP A 116 -5.30 -15.22 -1.85
CA ASP A 116 -4.54 -15.74 -0.71
C ASP A 116 -5.08 -15.19 0.63
N PHE A 117 -5.95 -14.17 0.56
CA PHE A 117 -6.63 -13.54 1.69
C PHE A 117 -8.16 -13.55 1.52
N PRO A 118 -8.82 -14.73 1.48
CA PRO A 118 -10.26 -14.80 1.26
C PRO A 118 -11.02 -14.11 2.40
N GLU A 119 -12.01 -13.29 2.07
CA GLU A 119 -12.83 -12.55 3.05
C GLU A 119 -13.41 -13.45 4.15
N ALA A 120 -13.78 -14.69 3.81
CA ALA A 120 -14.33 -15.64 4.76
C ALA A 120 -13.36 -15.98 5.91
N ALA A 121 -12.04 -16.04 5.62
CA ALA A 121 -11.01 -16.30 6.62
C ALA A 121 -10.73 -15.08 7.50
N LEU A 122 -10.85 -13.87 6.94
CA LEU A 122 -10.50 -12.61 7.63
C LEU A 122 -11.67 -12.01 8.41
N ARG A 123 -12.92 -12.32 8.03
CA ARG A 123 -14.15 -11.75 8.62
C ARG A 123 -14.23 -11.93 10.14
N GLN A 124 -13.76 -13.07 10.66
CA GLN A 124 -13.77 -13.33 12.11
C GLN A 124 -12.88 -12.40 12.92
N PHE A 125 -11.96 -11.67 12.24
CA PHE A 125 -11.04 -10.70 12.83
C PHE A 125 -11.43 -9.26 12.51
N ASP A 126 -12.58 -9.04 11.86
CA ASP A 126 -13.03 -7.73 11.36
C ASP A 126 -12.04 -7.05 10.37
N ILE A 127 -11.22 -7.86 9.70
CA ILE A 127 -10.23 -7.38 8.72
C ILE A 127 -10.79 -7.55 7.30
N SER A 128 -10.66 -6.50 6.47
CA SER A 128 -11.08 -6.51 5.06
C SER A 128 -9.87 -6.58 4.13
N PRO A 129 -9.74 -7.61 3.28
CA PRO A 129 -8.74 -7.63 2.23
C PRO A 129 -9.15 -6.66 1.10
N LYS A 130 -8.21 -5.83 0.64
CA LYS A 130 -8.45 -4.89 -0.48
C LYS A 130 -7.32 -4.92 -1.48
N HIS A 131 -7.70 -4.86 -2.76
CA HIS A 131 -6.75 -4.52 -3.81
C HIS A 131 -6.31 -3.04 -3.64
N PRO A 132 -5.06 -2.67 -3.97
CA PRO A 132 -4.60 -1.28 -3.90
C PRO A 132 -5.54 -0.29 -4.60
N ASP A 133 -6.12 -0.68 -5.75
CA ASP A 133 -7.08 0.15 -6.49
C ASP A 133 -8.33 0.46 -5.65
N ASN A 134 -8.90 -0.56 -4.99
CA ASN A 134 -10.07 -0.37 -4.12
C ASN A 134 -9.76 0.52 -2.90
N LEU A 135 -8.54 0.46 -2.34
CA LEU A 135 -8.13 1.38 -1.29
C LEU A 135 -8.09 2.81 -1.82
N VAL A 136 -7.35 3.05 -2.92
CA VAL A 136 -7.16 4.41 -3.48
C VAL A 136 -8.48 4.99 -3.94
N LEU A 137 -9.32 4.20 -4.62
CA LEU A 137 -10.65 4.63 -5.07
C LEU A 137 -11.57 4.96 -3.88
N GLY A 138 -11.53 4.16 -2.82
CA GLY A 138 -12.26 4.43 -1.59
C GLY A 138 -11.83 5.75 -0.94
N LEU A 139 -10.53 6.00 -0.85
CA LEU A 139 -9.97 7.25 -0.35
C LEU A 139 -10.35 8.44 -1.24
N LEU A 140 -10.31 8.27 -2.57
CA LEU A 140 -10.69 9.30 -3.53
C LEU A 140 -12.18 9.70 -3.38
N LYS A 141 -13.06 8.73 -3.16
CA LYS A 141 -14.49 8.98 -2.90
C LYS A 141 -14.71 9.68 -1.56
N ALA A 142 -13.99 9.29 -0.51
CA ALA A 142 -14.16 9.85 0.84
C ALA A 142 -13.50 11.24 0.99
N TYR A 143 -12.32 11.44 0.39
CA TYR A 143 -11.49 12.63 0.58
C TYR A 143 -10.96 13.19 -0.77
N PRO A 144 -11.82 13.50 -1.75
CA PRO A 144 -11.40 13.81 -3.13
C PRO A 144 -10.37 14.94 -3.21
N GLY A 145 -10.57 16.02 -2.48
CA GLY A 145 -9.64 17.16 -2.51
C GLY A 145 -8.24 16.81 -2.02
N ARG A 146 -8.14 16.04 -0.94
CA ARG A 146 -6.85 15.64 -0.36
C ARG A 146 -6.12 14.63 -1.24
N VAL A 147 -6.84 13.63 -1.76
CA VAL A 147 -6.26 12.61 -2.66
C VAL A 147 -5.76 13.25 -3.95
N LEU A 148 -6.57 14.12 -4.60
CA LEU A 148 -6.17 14.79 -5.83
C LEU A 148 -4.96 15.71 -5.63
N ALA A 149 -4.91 16.47 -4.54
CA ALA A 149 -3.75 17.30 -4.20
C ALA A 149 -2.49 16.43 -4.04
N THR A 150 -2.58 15.31 -3.30
CA THR A 150 -1.48 14.37 -3.10
C THR A 150 -1.01 13.74 -4.41
N MET A 151 -1.93 13.33 -5.28
CA MET A 151 -1.59 12.74 -6.59
C MET A 151 -0.94 13.76 -7.52
N ARG A 152 -1.42 15.00 -7.53
CA ARG A 152 -0.81 16.11 -8.27
C ARG A 152 0.62 16.36 -7.80
N GLU A 153 0.86 16.47 -6.49
CA GLU A 153 2.20 16.63 -5.91
C GLU A 153 3.09 15.44 -6.26
N HIS A 154 2.57 14.21 -6.20
CA HIS A 154 3.29 13.02 -6.61
C HIS A 154 3.72 13.12 -8.08
N ARG A 155 2.82 13.42 -9.00
CA ARG A 155 3.14 13.59 -10.42
C ARG A 155 4.22 14.66 -10.62
N LEU A 156 4.07 15.83 -10.02
CA LEU A 156 5.03 16.95 -10.13
C LEU A 156 6.40 16.64 -9.52
N SER A 157 6.49 15.67 -8.60
CA SER A 157 7.75 15.22 -8.02
C SER A 157 8.56 14.30 -8.94
N LEU A 158 7.92 13.70 -9.95
CA LEU A 158 8.55 12.83 -10.94
C LEU A 158 9.22 13.69 -12.02
N LYS A 159 10.54 13.95 -11.86
CA LYS A 159 11.30 14.91 -12.69
C LYS A 159 12.16 14.27 -13.76
N ASN A 160 12.45 12.96 -13.66
CA ASN A 160 13.42 12.29 -14.53
C ASN A 160 12.86 10.97 -15.12
N PRO A 161 12.14 11.03 -16.28
CA PRO A 161 11.61 12.23 -16.95
C PRO A 161 10.37 12.79 -16.24
N PRO A 162 10.03 14.07 -16.45
CA PRO A 162 8.75 14.62 -16.01
C PRO A 162 7.58 13.87 -16.63
N LYS A 163 6.51 13.70 -15.86
CA LYS A 163 5.31 13.00 -16.30
C LYS A 163 4.22 13.99 -16.70
N THR A 164 3.67 13.84 -17.92
CA THR A 164 2.38 14.43 -18.27
C THR A 164 1.28 13.79 -17.43
N ILE A 165 0.06 14.32 -17.47
CA ILE A 165 -1.09 13.72 -16.80
C ILE A 165 -1.35 12.33 -17.39
N GLU A 166 -1.34 12.21 -18.73
CA GLU A 166 -1.56 10.98 -19.47
C GLU A 166 -0.53 9.92 -19.12
N ASP A 167 0.78 10.27 -19.11
CA ASP A 167 1.86 9.35 -18.73
C ASP A 167 1.75 8.89 -17.27
N TYR A 168 1.30 9.78 -16.39
CA TYR A 168 1.08 9.47 -14.99
C TYR A 168 -0.07 8.48 -14.81
N LEU A 169 -1.22 8.76 -15.43
CA LEU A 169 -2.39 7.86 -15.39
C LEU A 169 -2.09 6.50 -16.04
N ALA A 170 -1.39 6.49 -17.19
CA ALA A 170 -0.93 5.24 -17.80
C ALA A 170 -0.03 4.42 -16.88
N THR A 171 0.87 5.08 -16.14
CA THR A 171 1.72 4.41 -15.14
C THR A 171 0.90 3.81 -14.01
N LEU A 172 -0.08 4.54 -13.47
CA LEU A 172 -0.96 4.03 -12.41
C LEU A 172 -1.79 2.83 -12.88
N ARG A 173 -2.34 2.91 -14.10
CA ARG A 173 -3.10 1.82 -14.73
C ARG A 173 -2.24 0.56 -14.91
N LEU A 174 -0.99 0.72 -15.36
CA LEU A 174 -0.02 -0.37 -15.51
C LEU A 174 0.25 -1.09 -14.17
N HIS A 175 0.18 -0.36 -13.07
CA HIS A 175 0.37 -0.93 -11.72
C HIS A 175 -0.94 -1.28 -11.02
N GLY A 176 -2.02 -1.51 -11.78
CA GLY A 176 -3.26 -2.10 -11.32
C GLY A 176 -4.30 -1.12 -10.76
N LEU A 177 -4.09 0.20 -10.85
CA LEU A 177 -5.07 1.21 -10.42
C LEU A 177 -6.05 1.54 -11.57
N VAL A 178 -6.77 0.54 -12.06
CA VAL A 178 -7.60 0.65 -13.26
C VAL A 178 -8.85 1.48 -12.99
N GLU A 179 -9.65 1.12 -11.99
CA GLU A 179 -10.90 1.82 -11.65
C GLU A 179 -10.63 3.24 -11.15
N THR A 180 -9.56 3.42 -10.36
CA THR A 180 -9.13 4.76 -9.93
C THR A 180 -8.81 5.64 -11.13
N VAL A 181 -8.05 5.12 -12.11
CA VAL A 181 -7.68 5.89 -13.31
C VAL A 181 -8.91 6.23 -14.15
N GLU A 182 -9.87 5.33 -14.32
CA GLU A 182 -11.13 5.62 -15.03
C GLU A 182 -11.87 6.83 -14.42
N VAL A 183 -11.92 6.91 -13.10
CA VAL A 183 -12.52 8.08 -12.42
C VAL A 183 -11.67 9.33 -12.63
N LEU A 184 -10.35 9.25 -12.57
CA LEU A 184 -9.44 10.37 -12.73
C LEU A 184 -9.44 10.95 -14.15
N GLU A 185 -9.63 10.11 -15.18
CA GLU A 185 -9.75 10.55 -16.58
C GLU A 185 -10.94 11.50 -16.79
N GLY A 186 -12.00 11.38 -15.97
CA GLY A 186 -13.14 12.30 -15.98
C GLY A 186 -12.89 13.67 -15.31
N ILE A 187 -11.75 13.83 -14.61
CA ILE A 187 -11.44 15.02 -13.80
C ILE A 187 -9.96 15.47 -13.92
N THR A 188 -9.37 15.28 -15.10
CA THR A 188 -7.93 15.54 -15.36
C THR A 188 -7.51 16.98 -15.11
N ASP A 189 -8.41 17.94 -15.23
CA ASP A 189 -8.18 19.36 -14.93
C ASP A 189 -7.79 19.63 -13.47
N ARG A 190 -7.98 18.65 -12.58
CA ARG A 190 -7.68 18.73 -11.16
C ARG A 190 -6.37 18.01 -10.73
N LEU A 191 -5.70 17.36 -11.69
CA LEU A 191 -4.43 16.65 -11.52
C LEU A 191 -3.26 17.50 -12.07
#